data_d3dfa9d68de899c5f0c5758cce899892
#
_entry.id   d3dfa9d68de899c5f0c5758cce899892
#
_cell.length_a   1.000
_cell.length_b   1.000
_cell.length_c   1.000
_cell.angle_alpha   90.00
_cell.angle_beta   90.00
_cell.angle_gamma   90.00
#
_symmetry.space_group_name_H-M   'P 1'
#
loop_
_entity.id
_entity.type
_entity.pdbx_description
1 polymer ?
#
loop_
_entity_poly.entity_id
_entity_poly.type
_entity_poly.pdbx_seq_one_letter_code
_entity_poly.pdbx_strand_id
1 'polypeptide(L)'
;LRSYLHDPKKENALVNVKMKENSRLESIMNYLKGNNLVTVEQLVSVTGASPATIRRDLVKLDQEGVVSRTHGGVTLNRFIPSQPTTLEKSSRNQPEKHAIARVAATFIKAGDAVILDAGTTMFELARQITHMPLRVITNDLHIALFLSEFKQIEVTIIGGRIDESSQSCIGDHGRKMLNNINPDIAFLSGNGWDMTKGVTSPTEEKAALKHDLIINARRRVLLADSSKYGAWSLFNVVHLDALTDIVTDANLDADVRKALLSSSVPALTIAHPA
;
A
#
# COMPACT_ATOMS: atom_id res chain seq x y z
N LEU A 1 22.74 46.04 26.67
CA LEU A 1 23.47 44.86 27.14
C LEU A 1 22.57 44.05 28.09
N ARG A 2 21.70 43.18 27.58
CA ARG A 2 20.95 42.19 28.35
C ARG A 2 21.40 40.81 27.86
N SER A 3 22.23 40.15 28.69
CA SER A 3 22.57 38.76 28.56
C SER A 3 21.32 37.93 28.78
N TYR A 4 20.77 37.30 27.73
CA TYR A 4 19.77 36.24 27.88
C TYR A 4 20.47 35.03 28.49
N LEU A 5 20.20 34.77 29.74
CA LEU A 5 20.62 33.57 30.45
C LEU A 5 19.98 32.36 29.79
N HIS A 6 20.78 31.66 29.02
CA HIS A 6 20.45 30.32 28.51
C HIS A 6 20.50 29.35 29.70
N ASP A 7 19.37 28.82 30.10
CA ASP A 7 19.26 27.88 31.22
C ASP A 7 19.32 26.44 30.70
N PRO A 8 20.49 25.76 30.77
CA PRO A 8 20.63 24.39 30.20
C PRO A 8 19.73 23.36 30.87
N LYS A 9 19.24 23.62 32.09
CA LYS A 9 18.29 22.73 32.79
C LYS A 9 16.90 22.80 32.19
N LYS A 10 16.46 23.96 31.70
CA LYS A 10 15.17 24.13 31.01
C LYS A 10 15.19 23.49 29.63
N GLU A 11 16.30 23.60 28.93
CA GLU A 11 16.48 23.00 27.61
C GLU A 11 16.50 21.48 27.67
N ASN A 12 17.24 20.89 28.61
CA ASN A 12 17.25 19.45 28.87
C ASN A 12 15.89 18.92 29.36
N ALA A 13 15.14 19.68 30.13
CA ALA A 13 13.78 19.31 30.54
C ALA A 13 12.80 19.29 29.36
N LEU A 14 12.89 20.26 28.44
CA LEU A 14 12.09 20.33 27.21
C LEU A 14 12.40 19.19 26.25
N VAL A 15 13.66 18.83 26.07
CA VAL A 15 14.11 17.70 25.24
C VAL A 15 13.57 16.39 25.82
N ASN A 16 13.68 16.17 27.13
CA ASN A 16 13.17 14.98 27.81
C ASN A 16 11.63 14.86 27.73
N VAL A 17 10.89 15.98 27.79
CA VAL A 17 9.43 15.99 27.62
C VAL A 17 9.05 15.62 26.18
N LYS A 18 9.70 16.18 25.17
CA LYS A 18 9.47 15.84 23.76
C LYS A 18 9.82 14.38 23.45
N MET A 19 10.90 13.84 23.98
CA MET A 19 11.26 12.43 23.79
C MET A 19 10.22 11.49 24.40
N LYS A 20 9.70 11.79 25.61
CA LYS A 20 8.62 11.02 26.25
C LYS A 20 7.30 11.14 25.48
N GLU A 21 6.99 12.30 24.92
CA GLU A 21 5.81 12.52 24.08
C GLU A 21 5.90 11.67 22.82
N ASN A 22 7.02 11.71 22.09
CA ASN A 22 7.23 10.95 20.87
C ASN A 22 7.13 9.44 21.11
N SER A 23 7.79 8.91 22.14
CA SER A 23 7.70 7.49 22.51
C SER A 23 6.27 7.07 22.86
N ARG A 24 5.49 7.94 23.52
CA ARG A 24 4.09 7.66 23.84
C ARG A 24 3.20 7.67 22.60
N LEU A 25 3.37 8.63 21.70
CA LEU A 25 2.65 8.68 20.43
C LEU A 25 2.94 7.45 19.57
N GLU A 26 4.20 6.99 19.52
CA GLU A 26 4.57 5.74 18.85
C GLU A 26 3.87 4.53 19.48
N SER A 27 3.78 4.45 20.80
CA SER A 27 3.08 3.37 21.51
C SER A 27 1.58 3.38 21.18
N ILE A 28 0.95 4.56 21.16
CA ILE A 28 -0.45 4.73 20.75
C ILE A 28 -0.64 4.25 19.32
N MET A 29 0.21 4.68 18.39
CA MET A 29 0.11 4.32 16.97
C MET A 29 0.29 2.83 16.74
N ASN A 30 1.27 2.20 17.42
CA ASN A 30 1.51 0.77 17.30
C ASN A 30 0.33 -0.05 17.83
N TYR A 31 -0.26 0.37 18.93
CA TYR A 31 -1.44 -0.28 19.47
C TYR A 31 -2.67 -0.15 18.54
N LEU A 32 -2.89 1.05 17.98
CA LEU A 32 -3.95 1.30 17.01
C LEU A 32 -3.80 0.53 15.69
N LYS A 33 -2.56 0.20 15.28
CA LYS A 33 -2.32 -0.62 14.07
C LYS A 33 -2.85 -2.05 14.22
N GLY A 34 -2.79 -2.60 15.43
CA GLY A 34 -3.26 -3.95 15.74
C GLY A 34 -4.72 -4.03 16.20
N ASN A 35 -5.41 -2.90 16.36
CA ASN A 35 -6.76 -2.86 16.94
C ASN A 35 -7.67 -1.90 16.15
N ASN A 36 -8.82 -2.36 15.70
CA ASN A 36 -9.72 -1.57 14.86
C ASN A 36 -10.40 -0.42 15.59
N LEU A 37 -10.72 -0.59 16.87
CA LEU A 37 -11.32 0.44 17.73
C LEU A 37 -10.69 0.31 19.13
N VAL A 38 -10.19 1.42 19.64
CA VAL A 38 -9.47 1.45 20.93
C VAL A 38 -10.05 2.51 21.84
N THR A 39 -10.31 2.15 23.10
CA THR A 39 -10.78 3.13 24.10
C THR A 39 -9.62 3.88 24.75
N VAL A 40 -9.94 5.01 25.38
CA VAL A 40 -8.94 5.79 26.15
C VAL A 40 -8.33 4.95 27.27
N GLU A 41 -9.14 4.11 27.94
CA GLU A 41 -8.72 3.24 29.04
C GLU A 41 -7.68 2.20 28.57
N GLN A 42 -7.86 1.63 27.38
CA GLN A 42 -6.89 0.70 26.79
C GLN A 42 -5.57 1.41 26.48
N LEU A 43 -5.61 2.63 25.94
CA LEU A 43 -4.41 3.43 25.69
C LEU A 43 -3.70 3.86 26.98
N VAL A 44 -4.45 4.15 28.03
CA VAL A 44 -3.90 4.40 29.39
C VAL A 44 -3.13 3.17 29.88
N SER A 45 -3.71 1.98 29.75
CA SER A 45 -3.06 0.72 30.16
C SER A 45 -1.78 0.43 29.39
N VAL A 46 -1.75 0.73 28.07
CA VAL A 46 -0.59 0.47 27.20
C VAL A 46 0.53 1.47 27.43
N THR A 47 0.19 2.73 27.66
CA THR A 47 1.18 3.82 27.71
C THR A 47 1.59 4.22 29.14
N GLY A 48 0.81 3.84 30.16
CA GLY A 48 0.98 4.30 31.54
C GLY A 48 0.69 5.79 31.75
N ALA A 49 0.16 6.49 30.73
CA ALA A 49 -0.14 7.91 30.82
C ALA A 49 -1.52 8.17 31.43
N SER A 50 -1.75 9.38 31.97
CA SER A 50 -3.06 9.73 32.51
C SER A 50 -4.13 9.85 31.40
N PRO A 51 -5.44 9.60 31.72
CA PRO A 51 -6.52 9.78 30.73
C PRO A 51 -6.56 11.17 30.09
N ALA A 52 -6.23 12.21 30.86
CA ALA A 52 -6.17 13.58 30.36
C ALA A 52 -5.05 13.78 29.33
N THR A 53 -3.88 13.14 29.56
CA THR A 53 -2.76 13.17 28.62
C THR A 53 -3.13 12.45 27.33
N ILE A 54 -3.70 11.23 27.42
CA ILE A 54 -4.14 10.46 26.25
C ILE A 54 -5.19 11.24 25.44
N ARG A 55 -6.21 11.83 26.08
CA ARG A 55 -7.21 12.64 25.37
C ARG A 55 -6.59 13.82 24.61
N ARG A 56 -5.57 14.48 25.19
CA ARG A 56 -4.85 15.59 24.51
C ARG A 56 -4.04 15.08 23.30
N ASP A 57 -3.33 13.97 23.47
CA ASP A 57 -2.60 13.33 22.37
C ASP A 57 -3.53 12.91 21.23
N LEU A 58 -4.70 12.33 21.56
CA LEU A 58 -5.70 11.96 20.57
C LEU A 58 -6.33 13.15 19.85
N VAL A 59 -6.53 14.29 20.53
CA VAL A 59 -6.99 15.53 19.87
C VAL A 59 -5.95 16.02 18.87
N LYS A 60 -4.66 15.97 19.23
CA LYS A 60 -3.56 16.34 18.33
C LYS A 60 -3.51 15.42 17.11
N LEU A 61 -3.55 14.10 17.32
CA LEU A 61 -3.55 13.12 16.22
C LEU A 61 -4.80 13.21 15.33
N ASP A 62 -5.94 13.57 15.88
CA ASP A 62 -7.20 13.78 15.14
C ASP A 62 -7.10 15.05 14.27
N GLN A 63 -6.57 16.14 14.82
CA GLN A 63 -6.30 17.39 14.06
C GLN A 63 -5.26 17.18 12.95
N GLU A 64 -4.28 16.31 13.15
CA GLU A 64 -3.30 15.91 12.14
C GLU A 64 -3.87 14.89 11.14
N GLY A 65 -5.13 14.47 11.30
CA GLY A 65 -5.78 13.49 10.43
C GLY A 65 -5.25 12.06 10.57
N VAL A 66 -4.50 11.76 11.63
CA VAL A 66 -3.88 10.44 11.85
C VAL A 66 -4.86 9.46 12.46
N VAL A 67 -5.78 9.93 13.29
CA VAL A 67 -6.84 9.11 13.90
C VAL A 67 -8.21 9.73 13.64
N SER A 68 -9.25 8.95 13.82
CA SER A 68 -10.64 9.40 13.85
C SER A 68 -11.26 9.03 15.19
N ARG A 69 -11.90 9.99 15.86
CA ARG A 69 -12.59 9.80 17.13
C ARG A 69 -14.06 9.48 16.90
N THR A 70 -14.55 8.45 17.56
CA THR A 70 -15.95 8.01 17.51
C THR A 70 -16.55 7.99 18.93
N HIS A 71 -17.88 7.80 19.04
CA HIS A 71 -18.54 7.67 20.35
C HIS A 71 -18.07 6.44 21.15
N GLY A 72 -17.50 5.42 20.50
CA GLY A 72 -17.01 4.20 21.14
C GLY A 72 -15.49 4.14 21.36
N GLY A 73 -14.74 5.16 20.89
CA GLY A 73 -13.28 5.15 21.01
C GLY A 73 -12.56 5.89 19.88
N VAL A 74 -11.36 5.46 19.59
CA VAL A 74 -10.51 6.02 18.54
C VAL A 74 -10.06 4.91 17.60
N THR A 75 -9.95 5.22 16.31
CA THR A 75 -9.45 4.35 15.25
C THR A 75 -8.41 5.09 14.43
N LEU A 76 -7.50 4.36 13.80
CA LEU A 76 -6.61 4.97 12.81
C LEU A 76 -7.42 5.52 11.65
N ASN A 77 -7.11 6.74 11.24
CA ASN A 77 -7.58 7.25 9.98
C ASN A 77 -6.75 6.61 8.86
N ARG A 78 -7.33 5.64 8.19
CA ARG A 78 -6.67 4.91 7.09
C ARG A 78 -6.94 5.55 5.72
N PHE A 79 -7.49 6.76 5.71
CA PHE A 79 -7.63 7.53 4.47
C PHE A 79 -6.27 8.01 3.98
N ILE A 80 -5.96 7.72 2.72
CA ILE A 80 -4.71 8.09 2.05
C ILE A 80 -5.02 9.23 1.07
N PRO A 81 -4.77 10.50 1.44
CA PRO A 81 -5.09 11.65 0.59
C PRO A 81 -4.15 11.79 -0.60
N SER A 82 -2.91 11.32 -0.47
CA SER A 82 -1.87 11.42 -1.49
C SER A 82 -1.04 10.14 -1.56
N GLN A 83 -0.45 9.89 -2.72
CA GLN A 83 0.40 8.72 -2.89
C GLN A 83 1.78 8.94 -2.28
N PRO A 84 2.28 8.03 -1.42
CA PRO A 84 3.69 8.03 -1.02
C PRO A 84 4.59 7.82 -2.23
N THR A 85 5.77 8.44 -2.23
CA THR A 85 6.75 8.32 -3.31
C THR A 85 7.26 6.89 -3.46
N THR A 86 7.78 6.56 -4.64
CA THR A 86 8.42 5.26 -4.88
C THR A 86 9.59 5.03 -3.93
N LEU A 87 10.38 6.07 -3.63
CA LEU A 87 11.49 6.00 -2.69
C LEU A 87 11.04 5.64 -1.27
N GLU A 88 10.00 6.32 -0.76
CA GLU A 88 9.42 6.01 0.57
C GLU A 88 8.86 4.59 0.65
N LYS A 89 8.26 4.10 -0.43
CA LYS A 89 7.73 2.73 -0.50
C LYS A 89 8.82 1.67 -0.64
N SER A 90 9.92 1.99 -1.32
CA SER A 90 10.99 1.02 -1.61
C SER A 90 11.65 0.45 -0.37
N SER A 91 11.78 1.22 0.71
CA SER A 91 12.41 0.80 1.96
C SER A 91 11.49 0.05 2.93
N ARG A 92 10.16 0.04 2.67
CA ARG A 92 9.17 -0.54 3.61
C ARG A 92 8.77 -1.94 3.19
N ASN A 93 8.60 -2.86 4.16
CA ASN A 93 8.02 -4.20 3.98
C ASN A 93 8.71 -5.00 2.85
N GLN A 94 10.05 -4.93 2.78
CA GLN A 94 10.81 -5.62 1.73
C GLN A 94 10.67 -7.15 1.79
N PRO A 95 10.75 -7.81 2.97
CA PRO A 95 10.55 -9.25 3.06
C PRO A 95 9.17 -9.70 2.56
N GLU A 96 8.12 -8.95 2.92
CA GLU A 96 6.74 -9.22 2.51
C GLU A 96 6.58 -9.07 0.99
N LYS A 97 7.10 -7.99 0.40
CA LYS A 97 7.07 -7.78 -1.06
C LYS A 97 7.79 -8.86 -1.82
N HIS A 98 8.96 -9.28 -1.34
CA HIS A 98 9.71 -10.38 -1.94
C HIS A 98 8.94 -11.69 -1.88
N ALA A 99 8.33 -12.02 -0.74
CA ALA A 99 7.49 -13.20 -0.57
C ALA A 99 6.28 -13.19 -1.52
N ILE A 100 5.56 -12.04 -1.58
CA ILE A 100 4.43 -11.84 -2.47
C ILE A 100 4.85 -12.00 -3.93
N ALA A 101 5.95 -11.39 -4.34
CA ALA A 101 6.48 -11.46 -5.70
C ALA A 101 6.85 -12.90 -6.10
N ARG A 102 7.48 -13.66 -5.20
CA ARG A 102 7.85 -15.07 -5.42
C ARG A 102 6.61 -15.93 -5.67
N VAL A 103 5.55 -15.75 -4.89
CA VAL A 103 4.27 -16.44 -5.09
C VAL A 103 3.62 -16.01 -6.41
N ALA A 104 3.56 -14.71 -6.68
CA ALA A 104 2.95 -14.17 -7.89
C ALA A 104 3.66 -14.67 -9.17
N ALA A 105 4.97 -14.84 -9.14
CA ALA A 105 5.74 -15.39 -10.26
C ALA A 105 5.29 -16.80 -10.66
N THR A 106 4.80 -17.61 -9.72
CA THR A 106 4.29 -18.97 -10.01
C THR A 106 3.00 -18.97 -10.81
N PHE A 107 2.32 -17.83 -10.93
CA PHE A 107 1.09 -17.69 -11.72
C PHE A 107 1.37 -17.45 -13.21
N ILE A 108 2.60 -17.09 -13.55
CA ILE A 108 3.03 -16.73 -14.91
C ILE A 108 3.62 -17.95 -15.62
N LYS A 109 3.30 -18.09 -16.90
CA LYS A 109 3.83 -19.12 -17.77
C LYS A 109 4.65 -18.52 -18.89
N ALA A 110 5.64 -19.28 -19.38
CA ALA A 110 6.40 -18.87 -20.56
C ALA A 110 5.45 -18.60 -21.75
N GLY A 111 5.64 -17.47 -22.42
CA GLY A 111 4.83 -17.02 -23.53
C GLY A 111 3.63 -16.16 -23.15
N ASP A 112 3.31 -16.00 -21.85
CA ASP A 112 2.19 -15.15 -21.41
C ASP A 112 2.41 -13.67 -21.79
N ALA A 113 1.28 -13.01 -22.06
CA ALA A 113 1.19 -11.55 -22.07
C ALA A 113 0.81 -11.07 -20.65
N VAL A 114 1.75 -10.37 -20.00
CA VAL A 114 1.66 -9.99 -18.59
C VAL A 114 1.57 -8.48 -18.46
N ILE A 115 0.56 -7.97 -17.76
CA ILE A 115 0.53 -6.57 -17.33
C ILE A 115 1.10 -6.46 -15.90
N LEU A 116 2.06 -5.56 -15.73
CA LEU A 116 2.59 -5.14 -14.44
C LEU A 116 2.23 -3.67 -14.20
N ASP A 117 1.37 -3.42 -13.23
CA ASP A 117 1.07 -2.07 -12.75
C ASP A 117 2.32 -1.44 -12.08
N ALA A 118 2.29 -0.12 -11.87
CA ALA A 118 3.41 0.58 -11.23
C ALA A 118 3.51 0.29 -9.73
N GLY A 119 4.72 0.06 -9.24
CA GLY A 119 5.00 -0.03 -7.82
C GLY A 119 6.11 -0.98 -7.41
N THR A 120 6.58 -0.79 -6.18
CA THR A 120 7.75 -1.50 -5.65
C THR A 120 7.53 -3.02 -5.50
N THR A 121 6.32 -3.48 -5.21
CA THR A 121 5.99 -4.91 -5.20
C THR A 121 6.02 -5.51 -6.62
N MET A 122 5.56 -4.73 -7.61
CA MET A 122 5.63 -5.12 -9.04
C MET A 122 7.07 -5.18 -9.52
N PHE A 123 7.93 -4.27 -9.06
CA PHE A 123 9.35 -4.31 -9.39
C PHE A 123 10.03 -5.57 -8.81
N GLU A 124 9.65 -5.99 -7.59
CA GLU A 124 10.11 -7.28 -7.04
C GLU A 124 9.61 -8.47 -7.88
N LEU A 125 8.36 -8.43 -8.40
CA LEU A 125 7.87 -9.46 -9.32
C LEU A 125 8.66 -9.45 -10.64
N ALA A 126 8.94 -8.27 -11.20
CA ALA A 126 9.76 -8.15 -12.40
C ALA A 126 11.12 -8.85 -12.26
N ARG A 127 11.76 -8.74 -11.08
CA ARG A 127 13.01 -9.45 -10.78
C ARG A 127 12.89 -10.97 -10.81
N GLN A 128 11.74 -11.51 -10.42
CA GLN A 128 11.52 -12.97 -10.36
C GLN A 128 11.30 -13.61 -11.73
N ILE A 129 10.88 -12.84 -12.74
CA ILE A 129 10.44 -13.36 -14.05
C ILE A 129 11.46 -13.18 -15.17
N THR A 130 12.64 -12.65 -14.89
CA THR A 130 13.66 -12.31 -15.89
C THR A 130 14.15 -13.50 -16.73
N HIS A 131 13.98 -14.72 -16.26
CA HIS A 131 14.41 -15.94 -16.93
C HIS A 131 13.40 -16.51 -17.93
N MET A 132 12.17 -15.98 -17.98
CA MET A 132 11.08 -16.49 -18.82
C MET A 132 10.92 -15.69 -20.10
N PRO A 133 10.63 -16.32 -21.26
CA PRO A 133 10.17 -15.60 -22.46
C PRO A 133 8.75 -15.07 -22.23
N LEU A 134 8.58 -13.74 -22.21
CA LEU A 134 7.32 -13.07 -21.91
C LEU A 134 7.10 -11.85 -22.79
N ARG A 135 5.83 -11.43 -22.90
CA ARG A 135 5.44 -10.10 -23.33
C ARG A 135 4.97 -9.32 -22.11
N VAL A 136 5.74 -8.31 -21.68
CA VAL A 136 5.40 -7.52 -20.52
C VAL A 136 4.92 -6.13 -20.91
N ILE A 137 3.77 -5.75 -20.44
CA ILE A 137 3.17 -4.44 -20.62
C ILE A 137 3.16 -3.75 -19.25
N THR A 138 3.70 -2.54 -19.16
CA THR A 138 3.75 -1.79 -17.89
C THR A 138 3.64 -0.29 -18.13
N ASN A 139 3.15 0.43 -17.15
CA ASN A 139 3.21 1.90 -17.10
C ASN A 139 4.34 2.41 -16.19
N ASP A 140 5.10 1.53 -15.55
CA ASP A 140 6.21 1.87 -14.65
C ASP A 140 7.53 2.00 -15.43
N LEU A 141 8.18 3.15 -15.32
CA LEU A 141 9.43 3.42 -16.04
C LEU A 141 10.59 2.56 -15.56
N HIS A 142 10.66 2.28 -14.25
CA HIS A 142 11.73 1.45 -13.69
C HIS A 142 11.59 0.00 -14.12
N ILE A 143 10.36 -0.54 -14.11
CA ILE A 143 10.08 -1.90 -14.57
C ILE A 143 10.41 -2.02 -16.06
N ALA A 144 9.96 -1.04 -16.88
CA ALA A 144 10.22 -1.07 -18.32
C ALA A 144 11.72 -1.06 -18.63
N LEU A 145 12.47 -0.15 -18.02
CA LEU A 145 13.92 -0.04 -18.22
C LEU A 145 14.63 -1.32 -17.74
N PHE A 146 14.32 -1.82 -16.55
CA PHE A 146 14.92 -3.02 -16.00
C PHE A 146 14.68 -4.25 -16.89
N LEU A 147 13.43 -4.49 -17.30
CA LEU A 147 13.11 -5.68 -18.10
C LEU A 147 13.61 -5.59 -19.55
N SER A 148 13.82 -4.38 -20.09
CA SER A 148 14.35 -4.20 -21.44
C SER A 148 15.79 -4.70 -21.62
N GLU A 149 16.51 -4.96 -20.54
CA GLU A 149 17.84 -5.56 -20.57
C GLU A 149 17.83 -7.07 -20.88
N PHE A 150 16.66 -7.73 -20.76
CA PHE A 150 16.51 -9.18 -20.93
C PHE A 150 15.94 -9.52 -22.32
N LYS A 151 16.76 -10.07 -23.21
CA LYS A 151 16.44 -10.35 -24.62
C LYS A 151 15.21 -11.25 -24.82
N GLN A 152 14.88 -12.11 -23.86
CA GLN A 152 13.73 -13.01 -23.90
C GLN A 152 12.41 -12.33 -23.52
N ILE A 153 12.43 -11.09 -23.07
CA ILE A 153 11.24 -10.34 -22.67
C ILE A 153 11.00 -9.21 -23.67
N GLU A 154 9.84 -9.26 -24.31
CA GLU A 154 9.32 -8.15 -25.11
C GLU A 154 8.61 -7.15 -24.18
N VAL A 155 9.13 -5.93 -24.08
CA VAL A 155 8.57 -4.90 -23.16
C VAL A 155 7.80 -3.85 -23.94
N THR A 156 6.57 -3.61 -23.55
CA THR A 156 5.74 -2.50 -24.01
C THR A 156 5.50 -1.52 -22.88
N ILE A 157 5.91 -0.26 -23.03
CA ILE A 157 5.59 0.80 -22.08
C ILE A 157 4.25 1.47 -22.45
N ILE A 158 3.35 1.55 -21.49
CA ILE A 158 2.13 2.36 -21.60
C ILE A 158 2.54 3.82 -21.42
N GLY A 159 2.45 4.57 -22.51
CA GLY A 159 2.87 5.97 -22.52
C GLY A 159 1.87 6.92 -21.86
N GLY A 160 2.29 8.17 -21.67
CA GLY A 160 1.47 9.22 -21.08
C GLY A 160 2.29 10.28 -20.36
N ARG A 161 1.63 11.07 -19.50
CA ARG A 161 2.29 12.01 -18.60
C ARG A 161 2.95 11.25 -17.44
N ILE A 162 4.17 11.62 -17.12
CA ILE A 162 4.88 11.01 -15.97
C ILE A 162 4.34 11.62 -14.67
N ASP A 163 3.92 10.76 -13.76
CA ASP A 163 3.61 11.13 -12.37
C ASP A 163 4.88 11.05 -11.52
N GLU A 164 5.24 12.17 -10.89
CA GLU A 164 6.47 12.29 -10.10
C GLU A 164 6.53 11.32 -8.92
N SER A 165 5.40 11.13 -8.21
CA SER A 165 5.37 10.32 -6.99
C SER A 165 5.60 8.84 -7.24
N SER A 166 5.10 8.32 -8.36
CA SER A 166 5.19 6.91 -8.74
C SER A 166 6.22 6.63 -9.83
N GLN A 167 6.72 7.68 -10.51
CA GLN A 167 7.58 7.55 -11.68
C GLN A 167 7.01 6.60 -12.73
N SER A 168 5.70 6.77 -12.97
CA SER A 168 4.94 5.96 -13.91
C SER A 168 4.13 6.84 -14.85
N CYS A 169 3.80 6.32 -16.03
CA CYS A 169 2.96 7.01 -17.00
C CYS A 169 1.49 6.92 -16.58
N ILE A 170 0.76 8.03 -16.73
CA ILE A 170 -0.68 8.16 -16.46
C ILE A 170 -1.36 8.95 -17.59
N GLY A 171 -2.68 8.89 -17.63
CA GLY A 171 -3.50 9.69 -18.56
C GLY A 171 -4.13 8.88 -19.70
N ASP A 172 -4.99 9.57 -20.47
CA ASP A 172 -5.87 8.95 -21.47
C ASP A 172 -5.14 8.30 -22.64
N HIS A 173 -3.94 8.75 -22.98
CA HIS A 173 -3.16 8.11 -24.05
C HIS A 173 -2.82 6.66 -23.70
N GLY A 174 -2.37 6.41 -22.46
CA GLY A 174 -2.10 5.07 -21.98
C GLY A 174 -3.36 4.20 -21.90
N ARG A 175 -4.46 4.78 -21.43
CA ARG A 175 -5.76 4.10 -21.35
C ARG A 175 -6.25 3.63 -22.73
N LYS A 176 -6.10 4.47 -23.77
CA LYS A 176 -6.47 4.10 -25.15
C LYS A 176 -5.62 2.93 -25.70
N MET A 177 -4.34 2.84 -25.31
CA MET A 177 -3.52 1.69 -25.68
C MET A 177 -4.07 0.38 -25.08
N LEU A 178 -4.53 0.41 -23.84
CA LEU A 178 -5.03 -0.75 -23.11
C LEU A 178 -6.33 -1.32 -23.68
N ASN A 179 -7.16 -0.51 -24.33
CA ASN A 179 -8.44 -0.96 -24.91
C ASN A 179 -8.30 -2.08 -25.96
N ASN A 180 -7.12 -2.20 -26.57
CA ASN A 180 -6.83 -3.18 -27.62
C ASN A 180 -5.92 -4.32 -27.15
N ILE A 181 -5.71 -4.46 -25.84
CA ILE A 181 -4.80 -5.45 -25.26
C ILE A 181 -5.64 -6.45 -24.44
N ASN A 182 -5.46 -7.74 -24.72
CA ASN A 182 -6.07 -8.84 -23.99
C ASN A 182 -4.98 -9.67 -23.32
N PRO A 183 -4.52 -9.32 -22.11
CA PRO A 183 -3.44 -10.01 -21.45
C PRO A 183 -3.90 -11.33 -20.84
N ASP A 184 -2.98 -12.28 -20.71
CA ASP A 184 -3.21 -13.53 -19.99
C ASP A 184 -3.39 -13.30 -18.50
N ILE A 185 -2.55 -12.40 -17.95
CA ILE A 185 -2.55 -12.06 -16.54
C ILE A 185 -2.18 -10.58 -16.34
N ALA A 186 -2.88 -9.93 -15.42
CA ALA A 186 -2.55 -8.57 -14.98
C ALA A 186 -2.40 -8.52 -13.46
N PHE A 187 -1.35 -7.87 -13.02
CA PHE A 187 -1.05 -7.65 -11.61
C PHE A 187 -1.30 -6.18 -11.23
N LEU A 188 -2.19 -5.98 -10.28
CA LEU A 188 -2.57 -4.68 -9.75
C LEU A 188 -1.86 -4.42 -8.43
N SER A 189 -1.29 -3.23 -8.27
CA SER A 189 -0.79 -2.73 -6.99
C SER A 189 -1.85 -1.85 -6.32
N GLY A 190 -1.87 -1.82 -4.98
CA GLY A 190 -2.73 -0.93 -4.21
C GLY A 190 -1.95 -0.20 -3.11
N ASN A 191 -2.29 1.07 -2.85
CA ASN A 191 -1.85 1.75 -1.63
C ASN A 191 -2.81 1.48 -0.47
N GLY A 192 -4.06 1.14 -0.77
CA GLY A 192 -5.09 0.73 0.17
C GLY A 192 -6.10 -0.19 -0.50
N TRP A 193 -6.58 -1.17 0.26
CA TRP A 193 -7.61 -2.11 -0.16
C TRP A 193 -8.38 -2.64 1.03
N ASP A 194 -9.65 -2.93 0.85
CA ASP A 194 -10.49 -3.61 1.83
C ASP A 194 -11.69 -4.32 1.19
N MET A 195 -12.42 -5.10 2.00
CA MET A 195 -13.58 -5.88 1.52
C MET A 195 -14.75 -5.01 1.08
N THR A 196 -14.88 -3.79 1.61
CA THR A 196 -16.01 -2.90 1.35
C THR A 196 -15.75 -1.97 0.17
N LYS A 197 -14.56 -1.34 0.17
CA LYS A 197 -14.19 -0.32 -0.83
C LYS A 197 -13.40 -0.88 -2.01
N GLY A 198 -12.93 -2.13 -1.90
CA GLY A 198 -12.05 -2.71 -2.92
C GLY A 198 -10.66 -2.06 -2.93
N VAL A 199 -10.06 -1.97 -4.10
CA VAL A 199 -8.78 -1.28 -4.33
C VAL A 199 -9.04 0.18 -4.66
N THR A 200 -8.32 1.10 -4.02
CA THR A 200 -8.54 2.54 -4.17
C THR A 200 -7.27 3.30 -4.54
N SER A 201 -7.44 4.50 -5.09
CA SER A 201 -6.35 5.39 -5.53
C SER A 201 -6.63 6.85 -5.12
N PRO A 202 -5.61 7.66 -4.83
CA PRO A 202 -5.79 9.06 -4.44
C PRO A 202 -6.33 9.97 -5.55
N THR A 203 -6.05 9.64 -6.82
CA THR A 203 -6.46 10.47 -7.97
C THR A 203 -7.30 9.67 -8.95
N GLU A 204 -8.28 10.35 -9.57
CA GLU A 204 -9.15 9.76 -10.58
C GLU A 204 -8.38 9.22 -11.78
N GLU A 205 -7.41 9.97 -12.27
CA GLU A 205 -6.59 9.61 -13.41
C GLU A 205 -5.82 8.28 -13.20
N LYS A 206 -5.27 8.08 -11.98
CA LYS A 206 -4.62 6.81 -11.61
C LYS A 206 -5.63 5.69 -11.42
N ALA A 207 -6.78 5.98 -10.82
CA ALA A 207 -7.83 4.97 -10.63
C ALA A 207 -8.32 4.44 -11.98
N ALA A 208 -8.61 5.34 -12.92
CA ALA A 208 -9.06 4.98 -14.26
C ALA A 208 -8.02 4.17 -15.03
N LEU A 209 -6.74 4.56 -15.01
CA LEU A 209 -5.67 3.79 -15.66
C LEU A 209 -5.51 2.40 -15.04
N LYS A 210 -5.51 2.29 -13.70
CA LYS A 210 -5.41 1.02 -12.98
C LYS A 210 -6.57 0.08 -13.28
N HIS A 211 -7.78 0.62 -13.38
CA HIS A 211 -8.95 -0.13 -13.83
C HIS A 211 -8.72 -0.72 -15.23
N ASP A 212 -8.30 0.11 -16.18
CA ASP A 212 -8.09 -0.32 -17.57
C ASP A 212 -6.92 -1.31 -17.70
N LEU A 213 -5.89 -1.23 -16.84
CA LEU A 213 -4.79 -2.20 -16.79
C LEU A 213 -5.27 -3.62 -16.47
N ILE A 214 -6.33 -3.77 -15.68
CA ILE A 214 -6.71 -5.06 -15.14
C ILE A 214 -7.98 -5.66 -15.76
N ILE A 215 -8.91 -4.83 -16.22
CA ILE A 215 -10.26 -5.28 -16.54
C ILE A 215 -10.32 -6.30 -17.68
N ASN A 216 -9.47 -6.18 -18.68
CA ASN A 216 -9.43 -7.05 -19.84
C ASN A 216 -8.59 -8.33 -19.64
N ALA A 217 -7.90 -8.46 -18.51
CA ALA A 217 -7.08 -9.63 -18.25
C ALA A 217 -7.93 -10.86 -17.91
N ARG A 218 -7.49 -12.02 -18.41
CA ARG A 218 -8.11 -13.32 -18.06
C ARG A 218 -7.92 -13.64 -16.58
N ARG A 219 -6.73 -13.37 -16.03
CA ARG A 219 -6.41 -13.47 -14.61
C ARG A 219 -6.06 -12.10 -14.04
N ARG A 220 -6.76 -11.68 -13.00
CA ARG A 220 -6.68 -10.35 -12.39
C ARG A 220 -6.23 -10.49 -10.93
N VAL A 221 -4.99 -10.10 -10.66
CA VAL A 221 -4.32 -10.39 -9.39
C VAL A 221 -3.98 -9.11 -8.65
N LEU A 222 -4.45 -8.95 -7.42
CA LEU A 222 -3.98 -7.91 -6.52
C LEU A 222 -2.74 -8.39 -5.78
N LEU A 223 -1.65 -7.61 -5.83
CA LEU A 223 -0.46 -7.81 -4.99
C LEU A 223 -0.35 -6.65 -3.99
N ALA A 224 -0.63 -6.93 -2.74
CA ALA A 224 -0.56 -5.91 -1.69
C ALA A 224 -0.17 -6.52 -0.35
N ASP A 225 0.82 -5.92 0.33
CA ASP A 225 1.17 -6.33 1.68
C ASP A 225 0.05 -6.00 2.67
N SER A 226 -0.02 -6.75 3.77
CA SER A 226 -1.06 -6.70 4.79
C SER A 226 -1.21 -5.32 5.44
N SER A 227 -0.15 -4.53 5.50
CA SER A 227 -0.18 -3.18 6.08
C SER A 227 -1.11 -2.22 5.33
N LYS A 228 -1.46 -2.55 4.09
CA LYS A 228 -2.35 -1.76 3.23
C LYS A 228 -3.82 -2.14 3.37
N TYR A 229 -4.14 -3.24 4.07
CA TYR A 229 -5.52 -3.62 4.32
C TYR A 229 -6.23 -2.62 5.24
N GLY A 230 -7.46 -2.29 4.90
CA GLY A 230 -8.30 -1.31 5.61
C GLY A 230 -7.91 0.15 5.33
N ALA A 231 -6.83 0.43 4.59
CA ALA A 231 -6.54 1.75 4.09
C ALA A 231 -7.32 2.02 2.79
N TRP A 232 -7.70 3.28 2.55
CA TRP A 232 -8.49 3.66 1.40
C TRP A 232 -8.19 5.10 0.94
N SER A 233 -8.49 5.37 -0.32
CA SER A 233 -8.33 6.67 -0.98
C SER A 233 -9.65 7.09 -1.65
N LEU A 234 -9.68 8.29 -2.22
CA LEU A 234 -10.91 8.92 -2.71
C LEU A 234 -11.57 8.16 -3.87
N PHE A 235 -10.78 7.62 -4.80
CA PHE A 235 -11.30 7.03 -6.04
C PHE A 235 -11.18 5.50 -5.99
N ASN A 236 -12.29 4.81 -6.33
CA ASN A 236 -12.31 3.37 -6.47
C ASN A 236 -11.62 2.97 -7.78
N VAL A 237 -10.80 1.92 -7.72
CA VAL A 237 -10.18 1.29 -8.89
C VAL A 237 -11.04 0.11 -9.35
N VAL A 238 -11.19 -0.88 -8.47
CA VAL A 238 -12.04 -2.06 -8.67
C VAL A 238 -12.55 -2.56 -7.32
N HIS A 239 -13.74 -3.14 -7.29
CA HIS A 239 -14.19 -3.98 -6.18
C HIS A 239 -13.47 -5.31 -6.20
N LEU A 240 -13.40 -5.99 -5.03
CA LEU A 240 -12.63 -7.24 -4.93
C LEU A 240 -13.21 -8.37 -5.79
N ASP A 241 -14.50 -8.36 -6.05
CA ASP A 241 -15.20 -9.34 -6.91
C ASP A 241 -14.79 -9.26 -8.40
N ALA A 242 -14.24 -8.13 -8.83
CA ALA A 242 -13.64 -8.00 -10.16
C ALA A 242 -12.28 -8.70 -10.28
N LEU A 243 -11.65 -9.07 -9.17
CA LEU A 243 -10.36 -9.77 -9.13
C LEU A 243 -10.57 -11.29 -9.20
N THR A 244 -9.58 -12.01 -9.68
CA THR A 244 -9.54 -13.49 -9.60
C THR A 244 -8.72 -13.97 -8.41
N ASP A 245 -7.70 -13.22 -8.03
CA ASP A 245 -6.77 -13.60 -6.97
C ASP A 245 -6.32 -12.38 -6.16
N ILE A 246 -6.02 -12.62 -4.88
CA ILE A 246 -5.31 -11.70 -4.00
C ILE A 246 -4.10 -12.44 -3.42
N VAL A 247 -2.92 -11.84 -3.54
CA VAL A 247 -1.70 -12.32 -2.88
C VAL A 247 -1.27 -11.27 -1.85
N THR A 248 -1.19 -11.70 -0.60
CA THR A 248 -0.74 -10.86 0.53
C THR A 248 0.17 -11.67 1.45
N ASP A 249 0.79 -11.02 2.43
CA ASP A 249 1.70 -11.68 3.37
C ASP A 249 0.98 -12.26 4.60
N ALA A 250 1.75 -13.00 5.43
CA ALA A 250 1.25 -13.74 6.59
C ALA A 250 0.79 -12.84 7.76
N ASN A 251 1.09 -11.53 7.73
CA ASN A 251 0.71 -10.59 8.78
C ASN A 251 -0.74 -10.07 8.61
N LEU A 252 -1.47 -10.52 7.58
CA LEU A 252 -2.88 -10.19 7.44
C LEU A 252 -3.66 -10.74 8.66
N ASP A 253 -4.50 -9.90 9.25
CA ASP A 253 -5.33 -10.24 10.41
C ASP A 253 -6.12 -11.53 10.18
N ALA A 254 -6.22 -12.38 11.22
CA ALA A 254 -6.83 -13.71 11.11
C ALA A 254 -8.32 -13.67 10.82
N ASP A 255 -9.06 -12.70 11.36
CA ASP A 255 -10.50 -12.55 11.13
C ASP A 255 -10.75 -12.05 9.72
N VAL A 256 -9.92 -11.13 9.22
CA VAL A 256 -9.95 -10.66 7.83
C VAL A 256 -9.66 -11.80 6.87
N ARG A 257 -8.64 -12.61 7.15
CA ARG A 257 -8.31 -13.80 6.36
C ARG A 257 -9.48 -14.77 6.29
N LYS A 258 -10.11 -15.07 7.43
CA LYS A 258 -11.28 -15.93 7.50
C LYS A 258 -12.45 -15.36 6.71
N ALA A 259 -12.71 -14.06 6.81
CA ALA A 259 -13.78 -13.39 6.06
C ALA A 259 -13.54 -13.44 4.55
N LEU A 260 -12.31 -13.20 4.07
CA LEU A 260 -11.94 -13.30 2.66
C LEU A 260 -12.09 -14.73 2.14
N LEU A 261 -11.69 -15.74 2.91
CA LEU A 261 -11.82 -17.15 2.52
C LEU A 261 -13.28 -17.64 2.49
N SER A 262 -14.18 -17.05 3.29
CA SER A 262 -15.59 -17.41 3.34
C SER A 262 -16.46 -16.67 2.31
N SER A 263 -15.93 -15.65 1.65
CA SER A 263 -16.62 -14.91 0.59
C SER A 263 -16.40 -15.59 -0.77
N SER A 264 -17.35 -15.43 -1.69
CA SER A 264 -17.23 -15.89 -3.08
C SER A 264 -16.27 -15.06 -3.94
N VAL A 265 -15.50 -14.25 -3.33
CA VAL A 265 -14.49 -13.37 -3.90
C VAL A 265 -13.18 -14.11 -4.21
N PRO A 266 -12.23 -13.42 -4.87
CA PRO A 266 -11.01 -13.98 -5.43
C PRO A 266 -10.26 -14.94 -4.51
N ALA A 267 -9.57 -15.89 -5.11
CA ALA A 267 -8.71 -16.83 -4.39
C ALA A 267 -7.65 -16.05 -3.57
N LEU A 268 -7.63 -16.26 -2.25
CA LEU A 268 -6.64 -15.66 -1.37
C LEU A 268 -5.42 -16.57 -1.25
N THR A 269 -4.25 -16.04 -1.56
CA THR A 269 -2.97 -16.73 -1.33
C THR A 269 -2.12 -15.94 -0.33
N ILE A 270 -1.66 -16.61 0.72
CA ILE A 270 -0.79 -16.04 1.74
C ILE A 270 0.66 -16.38 1.40
N ALA A 271 1.46 -15.34 1.23
CA ALA A 271 2.89 -15.44 1.02
C ALA A 271 3.64 -15.42 2.36
N HIS A 272 4.60 -16.32 2.52
CA HIS A 272 5.44 -16.39 3.72
C HIS A 272 6.87 -15.95 3.36
N PRO A 273 7.48 -15.05 4.15
CA PRO A 273 8.90 -14.77 4.05
C PRO A 273 9.71 -16.06 4.19
N ALA A 274 10.84 -16.15 3.47
CA ALA A 274 11.74 -17.30 3.52
C ALA A 274 12.56 -17.29 4.81
#